data_6534d84dc410ba284ea64251bce63e9b
#
_entry.id   6534d84dc410ba284ea64251bce63e9b
#
_cell.length_a   1.000
_cell.length_b   1.000
_cell.length_c   1.000
_cell.angle_alpha   90.00
_cell.angle_beta   90.00
_cell.angle_gamma   90.00
#
_symmetry.space_group_name_H-M   'P 1'
#
loop_
_entity.id
_entity.type
_entity.pdbx_description
1 polymer ?
#
loop_
_entity_poly.entity_id
_entity_poly.type
_entity_poly.pdbx_seq_one_letter_code
_entity_poly.pdbx_strand_id
1 'polypeptide(L)'
;MKTYVKRSIRKNYNSSSNKQTKLKVKYKNFFIVMISVFLLSQITTINLVKAAPQFPKSTELKYVNDYTNVIDSDSAQYIFSVGKELEDKTGAQATVVVINSLEGETIEAYANAMFREWGIGQKDKNNGLLILLSMEERQWRVEVGTGLEGAVTDIYSSRVMNDFAVPKFQQNQYGLGLRQAYSVLADNIAKEYGVTLEKNVSVPRYIENEPNTNVSRRGNGILAIAVIILIILDFIFNRGRITRFIMKVLFWSAVFGRGGRGNGRGGFGGGSSGGGGFGGGSSSGGGSSGRW
;
A
#
# COMPACT_ATOMS: atom_id res chain seq x y z
N MET A 1 89.56 -24.90 -4.15
CA MET A 1 88.52 -24.76 -3.12
C MET A 1 87.69 -23.46 -3.28
N LYS A 2 88.29 -22.29 -3.58
CA LYS A 2 87.59 -20.99 -3.73
C LYS A 2 86.48 -20.92 -4.84
N THR A 3 86.63 -21.67 -5.92
CA THR A 3 85.73 -21.63 -7.08
C THR A 3 84.39 -22.35 -6.84
N TYR A 4 84.42 -23.39 -6.01
CA TYR A 4 83.23 -24.21 -5.70
C TYR A 4 82.25 -23.42 -4.75
N VAL A 5 82.82 -22.71 -3.77
CA VAL A 5 82.04 -21.92 -2.84
C VAL A 5 81.33 -20.76 -3.55
N LYS A 6 81.99 -20.10 -4.49
CA LYS A 6 81.41 -19.00 -5.28
C LYS A 6 80.23 -19.46 -6.16
N ARG A 7 80.29 -20.68 -6.66
CA ARG A 7 79.23 -21.25 -7.52
C ARG A 7 78.00 -21.67 -6.69
N SER A 8 78.21 -22.18 -5.48
CA SER A 8 77.12 -22.53 -4.55
C SER A 8 76.35 -21.29 -4.05
N ILE A 9 77.04 -20.23 -3.68
CA ILE A 9 76.44 -18.96 -3.24
C ILE A 9 75.62 -18.31 -4.34
N ARG A 10 76.15 -18.31 -5.61
CA ARG A 10 75.44 -17.74 -6.75
C ARG A 10 74.19 -18.54 -7.12
N LYS A 11 74.18 -19.87 -6.94
CA LYS A 11 73.00 -20.72 -7.19
C LYS A 11 71.93 -20.50 -6.14
N ASN A 12 72.28 -20.34 -4.89
CA ASN A 12 71.33 -20.02 -3.81
C ASN A 12 70.74 -18.62 -3.93
N TYR A 13 71.56 -17.62 -4.32
CA TYR A 13 71.08 -16.26 -4.56
C TYR A 13 70.09 -16.19 -5.71
N ASN A 14 70.40 -16.85 -6.85
CA ASN A 14 69.50 -16.90 -8.01
C ASN A 14 68.20 -17.70 -7.73
N SER A 15 68.25 -18.74 -6.89
CA SER A 15 67.11 -19.49 -6.44
C SER A 15 66.18 -18.65 -5.55
N SER A 16 66.72 -17.90 -4.60
CA SER A 16 66.01 -17.01 -3.72
C SER A 16 65.36 -15.85 -4.47
N SER A 17 66.08 -15.21 -5.39
CA SER A 17 65.58 -14.13 -6.25
C SER A 17 64.41 -14.59 -7.16
N ASN A 18 64.53 -15.76 -7.73
CA ASN A 18 63.50 -16.33 -8.61
C ASN A 18 62.24 -16.72 -7.84
N LYS A 19 62.38 -17.12 -6.55
CA LYS A 19 61.26 -17.43 -5.66
C LYS A 19 60.53 -16.15 -5.24
N GLN A 20 61.24 -15.07 -4.99
CA GLN A 20 60.67 -13.75 -4.65
C GLN A 20 59.90 -13.13 -5.82
N THR A 21 60.44 -13.24 -7.05
CA THR A 21 59.80 -12.74 -8.27
C THR A 21 58.53 -13.53 -8.58
N LYS A 22 58.53 -14.85 -8.44
CA LYS A 22 57.34 -15.70 -8.62
C LYS A 22 56.23 -15.40 -7.60
N LEU A 23 56.61 -15.12 -6.35
CA LEU A 23 55.70 -14.69 -5.31
C LEU A 23 55.05 -13.33 -5.66
N LYS A 24 55.86 -12.33 -6.02
CA LYS A 24 55.36 -11.00 -6.42
C LYS A 24 54.38 -11.05 -7.58
N VAL A 25 54.64 -11.89 -8.61
CA VAL A 25 53.75 -12.09 -9.76
C VAL A 25 52.46 -12.76 -9.30
N LYS A 26 52.51 -13.76 -8.43
CA LYS A 26 51.31 -14.45 -7.90
C LYS A 26 50.41 -13.51 -7.12
N TYR A 27 50.97 -12.63 -6.27
CA TYR A 27 50.19 -11.62 -5.54
C TYR A 27 49.66 -10.54 -6.46
N LYS A 28 50.39 -10.11 -7.48
CA LYS A 28 49.89 -9.15 -8.47
C LYS A 28 48.70 -9.70 -9.23
N ASN A 29 48.74 -10.95 -9.68
CA ASN A 29 47.62 -11.57 -10.39
C ASN A 29 46.40 -11.80 -9.45
N PHE A 30 46.64 -12.18 -8.20
CA PHE A 30 45.60 -12.31 -7.19
C PHE A 30 44.90 -10.96 -6.92
N PHE A 31 45.66 -9.87 -6.82
CA PHE A 31 45.11 -8.53 -6.64
C PHE A 31 44.31 -8.06 -7.86
N ILE A 32 44.75 -8.36 -9.06
CA ILE A 32 44.02 -8.03 -10.28
C ILE A 32 42.68 -8.78 -10.33
N VAL A 33 42.69 -10.08 -10.00
CA VAL A 33 41.45 -10.88 -9.93
C VAL A 33 40.49 -10.33 -8.85
N MET A 34 40.99 -10.00 -7.68
CA MET A 34 40.18 -9.39 -6.62
C MET A 34 39.56 -8.06 -7.04
N ILE A 35 40.32 -7.20 -7.71
CA ILE A 35 39.82 -5.92 -8.22
C ILE A 35 38.78 -6.15 -9.32
N SER A 36 39.00 -7.13 -10.22
CA SER A 36 38.00 -7.43 -11.27
C SER A 36 36.71 -7.99 -10.69
N VAL A 37 36.75 -8.85 -9.66
CA VAL A 37 35.57 -9.35 -8.95
C VAL A 37 34.87 -8.23 -8.22
N PHE A 38 35.60 -7.31 -7.58
CA PHE A 38 35.03 -6.14 -6.90
C PHE A 38 34.34 -5.20 -7.90
N LEU A 39 34.96 -4.94 -9.07
CA LEU A 39 34.36 -4.13 -10.13
C LEU A 39 33.13 -4.81 -10.73
N LEU A 40 33.16 -6.14 -10.93
CA LEU A 40 31.96 -6.88 -11.37
C LEU A 40 30.82 -6.83 -10.35
N SER A 41 31.14 -6.85 -9.04
CA SER A 41 30.12 -6.75 -7.99
C SER A 41 29.43 -5.39 -7.95
N GLN A 42 30.05 -4.32 -8.43
CA GLN A 42 29.43 -2.99 -8.53
C GLN A 42 28.42 -2.89 -9.69
N ILE A 43 28.55 -3.73 -10.72
CA ILE A 43 27.65 -3.71 -11.89
C ILE A 43 26.29 -4.34 -11.55
N THR A 44 26.22 -5.23 -10.55
CA THR A 44 24.96 -5.90 -10.15
C THR A 44 24.04 -5.02 -9.28
N THR A 45 24.44 -3.83 -8.89
CA THR A 45 23.63 -2.87 -8.13
C THR A 45 22.99 -1.78 -9.01
N ILE A 46 22.82 -2.03 -10.31
CA ILE A 46 21.90 -1.19 -11.08
C ILE A 46 20.49 -1.55 -10.57
N ASN A 47 20.07 -0.88 -9.50
CA ASN A 47 18.68 -0.80 -9.16
C ASN A 47 18.00 -0.19 -10.39
N LEU A 48 17.21 -0.99 -11.10
CA LEU A 48 16.23 -0.46 -12.04
C LEU A 48 15.36 0.47 -11.21
N VAL A 49 15.67 1.75 -11.24
CA VAL A 49 14.76 2.77 -10.72
C VAL A 49 13.54 2.66 -11.61
N LYS A 50 12.51 1.95 -11.11
CA LYS A 50 11.22 1.92 -11.77
C LYS A 50 10.76 3.38 -11.81
N ALA A 51 10.50 3.89 -13.00
CA ALA A 51 9.93 5.24 -13.13
C ALA A 51 8.65 5.30 -12.31
N ALA A 52 8.44 6.38 -11.58
CA ALA A 52 7.19 6.59 -10.88
C ALA A 52 6.03 6.52 -11.90
N PRO A 53 4.89 5.89 -11.55
CA PRO A 53 3.76 5.82 -12.45
C PRO A 53 3.33 7.22 -12.85
N GLN A 54 3.02 7.42 -14.12
CA GLN A 54 2.48 8.69 -14.62
C GLN A 54 0.97 8.62 -14.51
N PHE A 55 0.40 9.39 -13.60
CA PHE A 55 -1.04 9.46 -13.46
C PHE A 55 -1.66 10.33 -14.56
N PRO A 56 -2.82 9.94 -15.10
CA PRO A 56 -3.56 10.82 -15.99
C PRO A 56 -3.96 12.09 -15.25
N LYS A 57 -4.14 13.20 -15.97
CA LYS A 57 -4.65 14.45 -15.37
C LYS A 57 -6.14 14.31 -15.07
N SER A 58 -6.61 14.85 -13.94
CA SER A 58 -8.04 14.88 -13.66
C SER A 58 -8.80 15.60 -14.78
N THR A 59 -9.97 15.09 -15.12
CA THR A 59 -10.86 15.69 -16.12
C THR A 59 -11.57 16.93 -15.57
N GLU A 60 -12.19 17.71 -16.44
CA GLU A 60 -13.01 18.86 -16.05
C GLU A 60 -14.22 18.44 -15.18
N LEU A 61 -14.66 17.20 -15.31
CA LEU A 61 -15.75 16.66 -14.49
C LEU A 61 -15.37 16.35 -13.05
N LYS A 62 -14.10 16.51 -12.67
CA LYS A 62 -13.58 16.37 -11.30
C LYS A 62 -14.00 15.09 -10.56
N TYR A 63 -15.31 14.83 -10.44
CA TYR A 63 -15.87 13.71 -9.68
C TYR A 63 -15.97 12.41 -10.50
N VAL A 64 -15.80 12.49 -11.83
CA VAL A 64 -15.85 11.36 -12.76
C VAL A 64 -14.71 11.46 -13.75
N ASN A 65 -13.77 10.53 -13.68
CA ASN A 65 -12.60 10.49 -14.53
C ASN A 65 -12.51 9.12 -15.21
N ASP A 66 -13.18 8.97 -16.33
CA ASP A 66 -13.23 7.73 -17.10
C ASP A 66 -12.33 7.82 -18.32
N TYR A 67 -11.18 7.14 -18.28
CA TYR A 67 -10.22 7.09 -19.39
C TYR A 67 -10.44 5.90 -20.32
N THR A 68 -11.47 5.11 -20.06
CA THR A 68 -11.78 3.87 -20.78
C THR A 68 -13.15 3.92 -21.48
N ASN A 69 -13.92 4.96 -21.22
CA ASN A 69 -15.28 5.16 -21.76
C ASN A 69 -16.25 4.01 -21.42
N VAL A 70 -16.20 3.49 -20.18
CA VAL A 70 -17.09 2.41 -19.71
C VAL A 70 -18.22 2.92 -18.82
N ILE A 71 -18.20 4.20 -18.44
CA ILE A 71 -19.27 4.84 -17.67
C ILE A 71 -20.25 5.50 -18.67
N ASP A 72 -21.50 5.07 -18.62
CA ASP A 72 -22.56 5.70 -19.41
C ASP A 72 -22.84 7.14 -18.94
N SER A 73 -23.40 7.96 -19.84
CA SER A 73 -23.65 9.38 -19.59
C SER A 73 -24.54 9.64 -18.38
N ASP A 74 -25.55 8.79 -18.16
CA ASP A 74 -26.51 8.96 -17.07
C ASP A 74 -25.84 8.69 -15.72
N SER A 75 -25.02 7.63 -15.65
CA SER A 75 -24.21 7.32 -14.46
C SER A 75 -23.15 8.41 -14.19
N ALA A 76 -22.49 8.91 -15.23
CA ALA A 76 -21.51 9.99 -15.10
C ALA A 76 -22.16 11.28 -14.59
N GLN A 77 -23.30 11.68 -15.17
CA GLN A 77 -24.04 12.88 -14.76
C GLN A 77 -24.55 12.77 -13.32
N TYR A 78 -25.00 11.58 -12.93
CA TYR A 78 -25.45 11.33 -11.57
C TYR A 78 -24.30 11.47 -10.57
N ILE A 79 -23.18 10.76 -10.78
CA ILE A 79 -21.99 10.83 -9.92
C ILE A 79 -21.50 12.28 -9.80
N PHE A 80 -21.43 13.01 -10.93
CA PHE A 80 -21.06 14.41 -10.95
C PHE A 80 -21.99 15.25 -10.06
N SER A 81 -23.30 15.07 -10.21
CA SER A 81 -24.30 15.87 -9.48
C SER A 81 -24.25 15.61 -7.97
N VAL A 82 -24.11 14.35 -7.56
CA VAL A 82 -24.01 13.95 -6.16
C VAL A 82 -22.67 14.40 -5.57
N GLY A 83 -21.55 14.24 -6.31
CA GLY A 83 -20.23 14.65 -5.87
C GLY A 83 -20.13 16.16 -5.66
N LYS A 84 -20.71 16.93 -6.60
CA LYS A 84 -20.76 18.38 -6.45
C LYS A 84 -21.58 18.80 -5.24
N GLU A 85 -22.75 18.21 -5.03
CA GLU A 85 -23.58 18.51 -3.88
C GLU A 85 -22.88 18.14 -2.55
N LEU A 86 -22.22 16.98 -2.50
CA LEU A 86 -21.44 16.56 -1.34
C LEU A 86 -20.36 17.58 -1.01
N GLU A 87 -19.57 18.00 -2.00
CA GLU A 87 -18.52 18.99 -1.78
C GLU A 87 -19.09 20.35 -1.37
N ASP A 88 -20.15 20.82 -2.04
CA ASP A 88 -20.78 22.11 -1.74
C ASP A 88 -21.32 22.16 -0.28
N LYS A 89 -21.88 21.05 0.22
CA LYS A 89 -22.48 20.96 1.57
C LYS A 89 -21.49 20.62 2.68
N THR A 90 -20.41 19.88 2.39
CA THR A 90 -19.50 19.34 3.43
C THR A 90 -18.04 19.75 3.23
N GLY A 91 -17.66 20.10 2.02
CA GLY A 91 -16.28 20.26 1.61
C GLY A 91 -15.55 18.92 1.40
N ALA A 92 -16.19 17.76 1.61
CA ALA A 92 -15.62 16.46 1.30
C ALA A 92 -15.62 16.22 -0.21
N GLN A 93 -14.56 15.61 -0.71
CA GLN A 93 -14.37 15.37 -2.16
C GLN A 93 -14.34 13.87 -2.43
N ALA A 94 -15.33 13.37 -3.13
CA ALA A 94 -15.40 12.00 -3.59
C ALA A 94 -15.24 11.94 -5.12
N THR A 95 -14.38 11.08 -5.63
CA THR A 95 -14.16 10.95 -7.08
C THR A 95 -14.09 9.49 -7.51
N VAL A 96 -14.54 9.22 -8.72
CA VAL A 96 -14.41 7.94 -9.43
C VAL A 96 -13.35 8.10 -10.50
N VAL A 97 -12.45 7.13 -10.59
CA VAL A 97 -11.44 7.05 -11.64
C VAL A 97 -11.47 5.65 -12.25
N VAL A 98 -11.57 5.58 -13.57
CA VAL A 98 -11.45 4.33 -14.33
C VAL A 98 -10.28 4.43 -15.27
N ILE A 99 -9.32 3.51 -15.10
CA ILE A 99 -8.10 3.42 -15.91
C ILE A 99 -8.02 2.08 -16.62
N ASN A 100 -7.20 2.01 -17.67
CA ASN A 100 -6.99 0.75 -18.38
C ASN A 100 -6.14 -0.23 -17.57
N SER A 101 -4.97 0.22 -17.09
CA SER A 101 -3.99 -0.63 -16.42
C SER A 101 -3.29 0.10 -15.28
N LEU A 102 -2.77 -0.67 -14.32
CA LEU A 102 -1.95 -0.21 -13.19
C LEU A 102 -0.46 -0.10 -13.52
N GLU A 103 -0.06 -0.35 -14.77
CA GLU A 103 1.34 -0.30 -15.23
C GLU A 103 2.29 -1.17 -14.39
N GLY A 104 1.77 -2.28 -13.86
CA GLY A 104 2.54 -3.23 -13.05
C GLY A 104 2.70 -2.83 -11.57
N GLU A 105 2.00 -1.78 -11.10
CA GLU A 105 1.88 -1.47 -9.69
C GLU A 105 0.76 -2.30 -9.02
N THR A 106 0.75 -2.33 -7.69
CA THR A 106 -0.44 -2.81 -6.96
C THR A 106 -1.51 -1.73 -6.93
N ILE A 107 -2.78 -2.12 -6.89
CA ILE A 107 -3.87 -1.15 -6.90
C ILE A 107 -3.85 -0.23 -5.67
N GLU A 108 -3.39 -0.73 -4.53
CA GLU A 108 -3.23 0.06 -3.30
C GLU A 108 -2.16 1.14 -3.47
N ALA A 109 -0.99 0.75 -4.01
CA ALA A 109 0.11 1.69 -4.23
C ALA A 109 -0.28 2.76 -5.25
N TYR A 110 -0.90 2.34 -6.36
CA TYR A 110 -1.34 3.23 -7.42
C TYR A 110 -2.41 4.21 -6.92
N ALA A 111 -3.46 3.71 -6.24
CA ALA A 111 -4.54 4.55 -5.72
C ALA A 111 -4.03 5.56 -4.68
N ASN A 112 -3.20 5.12 -3.73
CA ASN A 112 -2.64 6.01 -2.71
C ASN A 112 -1.74 7.09 -3.32
N ALA A 113 -0.90 6.73 -4.28
CA ALA A 113 -0.03 7.69 -4.96
C ALA A 113 -0.85 8.67 -5.81
N MET A 114 -1.85 8.20 -6.56
CA MET A 114 -2.77 9.05 -7.34
C MET A 114 -3.59 9.97 -6.43
N PHE A 115 -4.11 9.45 -5.32
CA PHE A 115 -4.86 10.24 -4.33
C PHE A 115 -4.06 11.45 -3.85
N ARG A 116 -2.78 11.23 -3.55
CA ARG A 116 -1.86 12.28 -3.08
C ARG A 116 -1.44 13.24 -4.19
N GLU A 117 -1.16 12.72 -5.39
CA GLU A 117 -0.77 13.52 -6.55
C GLU A 117 -1.90 14.49 -6.94
N TRP A 118 -3.14 13.99 -6.96
CA TRP A 118 -4.30 14.82 -7.22
C TRP A 118 -4.72 15.69 -6.03
N GLY A 119 -4.30 15.32 -4.81
CA GLY A 119 -4.66 16.03 -3.58
C GLY A 119 -6.15 15.96 -3.24
N ILE A 120 -6.75 14.75 -3.39
CA ILE A 120 -8.20 14.55 -3.19
C ILE A 120 -8.60 14.84 -1.74
N GLY A 121 -9.57 15.73 -1.56
CA GLY A 121 -9.99 16.25 -0.25
C GLY A 121 -9.32 17.55 0.15
N GLN A 122 -9.80 18.18 1.21
CA GLN A 122 -9.21 19.40 1.74
C GLN A 122 -7.94 19.10 2.54
N LYS A 123 -6.90 19.91 2.37
CA LYS A 123 -5.58 19.73 2.99
C LYS A 123 -5.64 19.58 4.51
N ASP A 124 -6.46 20.40 5.18
CA ASP A 124 -6.51 20.42 6.63
C ASP A 124 -7.46 19.36 7.20
N LYS A 125 -8.41 18.88 6.40
CA LYS A 125 -9.42 17.90 6.80
C LYS A 125 -9.12 16.49 6.31
N ASN A 126 -8.33 16.33 5.24
CA ASN A 126 -8.06 15.05 4.59
C ASN A 126 -9.35 14.24 4.29
N ASN A 127 -10.39 14.95 3.88
CA ASN A 127 -11.75 14.43 3.71
C ASN A 127 -12.04 14.06 2.24
N GLY A 128 -11.12 13.32 1.66
CA GLY A 128 -11.22 12.80 0.30
C GLY A 128 -11.62 11.33 0.25
N LEU A 129 -12.25 10.92 -0.86
CA LEU A 129 -12.55 9.54 -1.21
C LEU A 129 -12.24 9.33 -2.69
N LEU A 130 -11.54 8.24 -3.03
CA LEU A 130 -11.28 7.81 -4.39
C LEU A 130 -11.82 6.40 -4.58
N ILE A 131 -12.66 6.19 -5.61
CA ILE A 131 -13.00 4.86 -6.13
C ILE A 131 -12.21 4.67 -7.42
N LEU A 132 -11.19 3.82 -7.40
CA LEU A 132 -10.38 3.47 -8.55
C LEU A 132 -10.81 2.12 -9.12
N LEU A 133 -10.98 2.06 -10.43
CA LEU A 133 -11.26 0.85 -11.19
C LEU A 133 -10.16 0.64 -12.23
N SER A 134 -9.50 -0.51 -12.24
CA SER A 134 -8.56 -0.92 -13.26
C SER A 134 -9.14 -2.04 -14.11
N MET A 135 -9.27 -1.79 -15.41
CA MET A 135 -10.01 -2.67 -16.33
C MET A 135 -9.23 -3.91 -16.69
N GLU A 136 -7.92 -3.78 -16.94
CA GLU A 136 -7.06 -4.89 -17.36
C GLU A 136 -6.86 -5.90 -16.23
N GLU A 137 -6.57 -5.43 -15.03
CA GLU A 137 -6.35 -6.27 -13.85
C GLU A 137 -7.66 -6.73 -13.20
N ARG A 138 -8.79 -6.15 -13.60
CA ARG A 138 -10.13 -6.39 -13.03
C ARG A 138 -10.13 -6.18 -11.51
N GLN A 139 -9.58 -5.06 -11.09
CA GLN A 139 -9.42 -4.69 -9.68
C GLN A 139 -10.09 -3.36 -9.38
N TRP A 140 -10.59 -3.24 -8.17
CA TRP A 140 -11.11 -1.99 -7.64
C TRP A 140 -10.45 -1.64 -6.31
N ARG A 141 -10.36 -0.37 -6.03
CA ARG A 141 -9.88 0.18 -4.76
C ARG A 141 -10.77 1.34 -4.33
N VAL A 142 -11.16 1.36 -3.07
CA VAL A 142 -11.65 2.56 -2.39
C VAL A 142 -10.51 3.05 -1.51
N GLU A 143 -9.98 4.22 -1.82
CA GLU A 143 -8.95 4.88 -1.03
C GLU A 143 -9.59 6.01 -0.25
N VAL A 144 -9.36 6.05 1.07
CA VAL A 144 -10.04 6.93 2.01
C VAL A 144 -9.03 7.88 2.64
N GLY A 145 -9.33 9.17 2.62
CA GLY A 145 -8.56 10.18 3.35
C GLY A 145 -8.72 10.02 4.85
N THR A 146 -7.66 10.35 5.60
CA THR A 146 -7.62 10.11 7.05
C THR A 146 -8.76 10.77 7.83
N GLY A 147 -9.32 11.85 7.31
CA GLY A 147 -10.48 12.53 7.91
C GLY A 147 -11.83 11.84 7.69
N LEU A 148 -11.90 10.82 6.82
CA LEU A 148 -13.12 10.05 6.56
C LEU A 148 -13.05 8.60 7.04
N GLU A 149 -11.92 8.14 7.60
CA GLU A 149 -11.75 6.74 8.04
C GLU A 149 -12.78 6.33 9.11
N GLY A 150 -13.31 7.28 9.90
CA GLY A 150 -14.38 7.03 10.85
C GLY A 150 -15.74 6.79 10.18
N ALA A 151 -16.06 7.54 9.13
CA ALA A 151 -17.29 7.41 8.37
C ALA A 151 -17.22 6.24 7.37
N VAL A 152 -16.12 6.12 6.63
CA VAL A 152 -15.92 5.11 5.59
C VAL A 152 -14.80 4.16 6.04
N THR A 153 -15.14 3.20 6.88
CA THR A 153 -14.20 2.17 7.32
C THR A 153 -13.88 1.18 6.20
N ASP A 154 -12.74 0.47 6.30
CA ASP A 154 -12.33 -0.55 5.33
C ASP A 154 -13.41 -1.63 5.15
N ILE A 155 -14.02 -2.07 6.26
CA ILE A 155 -15.09 -3.09 6.23
C ILE A 155 -16.34 -2.53 5.53
N TYR A 156 -16.70 -1.27 5.82
CA TYR A 156 -17.87 -0.64 5.21
C TYR A 156 -17.68 -0.46 3.71
N SER A 157 -16.57 0.13 3.28
CA SER A 157 -16.27 0.33 1.86
C SER A 157 -16.20 -0.99 1.09
N SER A 158 -15.61 -2.04 1.71
CA SER A 158 -15.57 -3.38 1.12
C SER A 158 -16.95 -3.98 0.90
N ARG A 159 -17.85 -3.86 1.87
CA ARG A 159 -19.23 -4.32 1.75
C ARG A 159 -19.97 -3.57 0.65
N VAL A 160 -19.88 -2.25 0.64
CA VAL A 160 -20.53 -1.41 -0.38
C VAL A 160 -20.10 -1.83 -1.78
N MET A 161 -18.81 -2.00 -2.01
CA MET A 161 -18.31 -2.43 -3.32
C MET A 161 -18.79 -3.83 -3.69
N ASN A 162 -18.75 -4.79 -2.77
CA ASN A 162 -19.15 -6.16 -3.03
C ASN A 162 -20.68 -6.30 -3.23
N ASP A 163 -21.48 -5.52 -2.53
CA ASP A 163 -22.94 -5.62 -2.59
C ASP A 163 -23.52 -4.86 -3.81
N PHE A 164 -22.94 -3.70 -4.17
CA PHE A 164 -23.50 -2.82 -5.18
C PHE A 164 -22.71 -2.77 -6.49
N ALA A 165 -21.38 -2.74 -6.42
CA ALA A 165 -20.56 -2.56 -7.62
C ALA A 165 -20.18 -3.89 -8.30
N VAL A 166 -19.60 -4.81 -7.55
CA VAL A 166 -19.05 -6.08 -8.09
C VAL A 166 -20.08 -6.89 -8.89
N PRO A 167 -21.34 -7.08 -8.44
CA PRO A 167 -22.35 -7.80 -9.23
C PRO A 167 -22.66 -7.14 -10.57
N LYS A 168 -22.53 -5.82 -10.66
CA LYS A 168 -22.71 -5.05 -11.88
C LYS A 168 -21.50 -5.12 -12.80
N PHE A 169 -20.29 -5.08 -12.23
CA PHE A 169 -19.04 -5.26 -12.98
C PHE A 169 -18.99 -6.63 -13.66
N GLN A 170 -19.42 -7.68 -13.00
CA GLN A 170 -19.51 -9.03 -13.57
C GLN A 170 -20.48 -9.11 -14.77
N GLN A 171 -21.43 -8.18 -14.85
CA GLN A 171 -22.37 -8.03 -15.96
C GLN A 171 -21.92 -6.96 -16.98
N ASN A 172 -20.69 -6.45 -16.89
CA ASN A 172 -20.15 -5.35 -17.68
C ASN A 172 -20.95 -4.02 -17.55
N GLN A 173 -21.72 -3.85 -16.48
CA GLN A 173 -22.49 -2.64 -16.17
C GLN A 173 -21.67 -1.72 -15.24
N TYR A 174 -20.50 -1.29 -15.69
CA TYR A 174 -19.53 -0.58 -14.86
C TYR A 174 -20.06 0.75 -14.33
N GLY A 175 -20.67 1.56 -15.20
CA GLY A 175 -21.26 2.85 -14.82
C GLY A 175 -22.33 2.70 -13.74
N LEU A 176 -23.24 1.73 -13.91
CA LEU A 176 -24.30 1.46 -12.92
C LEU A 176 -23.73 1.00 -11.58
N GLY A 177 -22.72 0.10 -11.60
CA GLY A 177 -22.07 -0.37 -10.38
C GLY A 177 -21.38 0.75 -9.62
N LEU A 178 -20.59 1.56 -10.33
CA LEU A 178 -19.92 2.73 -9.75
C LEU A 178 -20.91 3.76 -9.19
N ARG A 179 -21.97 4.06 -9.93
CA ARG A 179 -23.05 4.94 -9.48
C ARG A 179 -23.67 4.48 -8.18
N GLN A 180 -24.01 3.19 -8.06
CA GLN A 180 -24.63 2.64 -6.85
C GLN A 180 -23.69 2.69 -5.65
N ALA A 181 -22.45 2.22 -5.80
CA ALA A 181 -21.47 2.28 -4.71
C ALA A 181 -21.14 3.71 -4.30
N TYR A 182 -20.94 4.59 -5.28
CA TYR A 182 -20.67 6.01 -5.03
C TYR A 182 -21.77 6.67 -4.23
N SER A 183 -23.02 6.39 -4.59
CA SER A 183 -24.20 6.94 -3.94
C SER A 183 -24.27 6.54 -2.46
N VAL A 184 -24.03 5.27 -2.13
CA VAL A 184 -24.03 4.77 -0.75
C VAL A 184 -22.88 5.39 0.06
N LEU A 185 -21.68 5.46 -0.51
CA LEU A 185 -20.53 6.07 0.16
C LEU A 185 -20.71 7.57 0.38
N ALA A 186 -21.26 8.29 -0.61
CA ALA A 186 -21.55 9.71 -0.50
C ALA A 186 -22.59 10.03 0.58
N ASP A 187 -23.67 9.23 0.65
CA ASP A 187 -24.67 9.37 1.73
C ASP A 187 -24.06 9.15 3.12
N ASN A 188 -23.18 8.17 3.24
CA ASN A 188 -22.56 7.89 4.53
C ASN A 188 -21.62 9.03 4.95
N ILE A 189 -20.86 9.59 4.00
CA ILE A 189 -20.06 10.81 4.27
C ILE A 189 -20.97 11.97 4.64
N ALA A 190 -22.06 12.20 3.90
CA ALA A 190 -22.99 13.28 4.20
C ALA A 190 -23.59 13.18 5.62
N LYS A 191 -23.94 11.97 6.05
CA LYS A 191 -24.42 11.69 7.42
C LYS A 191 -23.40 12.06 8.49
N GLU A 192 -22.13 11.77 8.27
CA GLU A 192 -21.05 12.15 9.20
C GLU A 192 -21.00 13.68 9.41
N TYR A 193 -21.29 14.44 8.35
CA TYR A 193 -21.39 15.90 8.41
C TYR A 193 -22.78 16.41 8.83
N GLY A 194 -23.74 15.53 9.13
CA GLY A 194 -25.10 15.91 9.53
C GLY A 194 -25.94 16.53 8.41
N VAL A 195 -25.63 16.24 7.14
CA VAL A 195 -26.34 16.78 5.97
C VAL A 195 -27.00 15.68 5.15
N THR A 196 -28.02 16.06 4.36
CA THR A 196 -28.71 15.16 3.42
C THR A 196 -28.42 15.61 1.99
N LEU A 197 -28.19 14.63 1.10
CA LEU A 197 -27.98 14.88 -0.32
C LEU A 197 -29.31 14.73 -1.07
N GLU A 198 -29.80 15.82 -1.64
CA GLU A 198 -31.09 15.87 -2.37
C GLU A 198 -31.00 15.24 -3.76
N LYS A 199 -29.81 15.33 -4.39
CA LYS A 199 -29.58 14.74 -5.73
C LYS A 199 -29.31 13.24 -5.67
N ASN A 200 -29.13 12.69 -4.49
CA ASN A 200 -28.86 11.28 -4.27
C ASN A 200 -30.17 10.47 -4.13
N VAL A 201 -31.00 10.45 -5.18
CA VAL A 201 -32.38 9.99 -5.14
C VAL A 201 -32.61 8.50 -5.37
N SER A 202 -31.60 7.68 -5.62
CA SER A 202 -31.82 6.32 -6.13
C SER A 202 -31.03 5.21 -5.50
N VAL A 203 -30.63 5.33 -4.24
CA VAL A 203 -29.95 4.21 -3.62
C VAL A 203 -30.97 3.28 -2.98
N PRO A 204 -30.87 1.97 -3.25
CA PRO A 204 -31.44 1.04 -2.30
C PRO A 204 -30.82 1.38 -0.96
N ARG A 205 -31.61 1.78 0.02
CA ARG A 205 -31.09 2.05 1.35
C ARG A 205 -30.26 0.86 1.75
N TYR A 206 -28.96 1.04 1.87
CA TYR A 206 -28.13 0.09 2.56
C TYR A 206 -28.72 0.04 3.97
N ILE A 207 -29.57 -0.95 4.19
CA ILE A 207 -29.98 -1.28 5.54
C ILE A 207 -28.71 -1.85 6.11
N GLU A 208 -27.94 -1.03 6.81
CA GLU A 208 -26.95 -1.47 7.73
C GLU A 208 -27.70 -2.37 8.71
N ASN A 209 -27.86 -3.64 8.32
CA ASN A 209 -28.08 -4.69 9.27
C ASN A 209 -26.77 -4.65 10.08
N GLU A 210 -26.74 -3.79 11.11
CA GLU A 210 -25.85 -3.95 12.24
C GLU A 210 -25.73 -5.46 12.38
N PRO A 211 -24.55 -6.08 12.15
CA PRO A 211 -24.43 -7.49 12.43
C PRO A 211 -24.91 -7.56 13.85
N ASN A 212 -26.05 -8.20 14.03
CA ASN A 212 -26.62 -8.46 15.33
C ASN A 212 -25.48 -9.10 16.12
N THR A 213 -24.71 -8.27 16.84
CA THR A 213 -23.54 -8.65 17.61
C THR A 213 -23.98 -9.40 18.86
N ASN A 214 -25.06 -10.14 18.74
CA ASN A 214 -25.33 -11.39 19.41
C ASN A 214 -24.50 -12.54 18.77
N VAL A 215 -23.34 -12.25 18.16
CA VAL A 215 -22.23 -13.20 18.12
C VAL A 215 -21.86 -13.39 19.56
N SER A 216 -22.53 -14.40 20.09
CA SER A 216 -22.35 -14.95 21.41
C SER A 216 -20.90 -14.74 21.86
N ARG A 217 -20.66 -13.81 22.79
CA ARG A 217 -19.42 -13.73 23.59
C ARG A 217 -19.11 -15.05 24.30
N ARG A 218 -19.94 -16.08 24.06
CA ARG A 218 -19.81 -17.43 24.61
C ARG A 218 -18.60 -18.20 24.03
N GLY A 219 -18.21 -17.97 22.77
CA GLY A 219 -17.05 -18.68 22.19
C GLY A 219 -15.71 -18.17 22.71
N ASN A 220 -15.56 -16.86 22.82
CA ASN A 220 -14.31 -16.25 23.29
C ASN A 220 -14.12 -16.40 24.80
N GLY A 221 -15.21 -16.45 25.58
CA GLY A 221 -15.15 -16.69 27.02
C GLY A 221 -14.65 -18.09 27.34
N ILE A 222 -15.10 -19.11 26.61
CA ILE A 222 -14.65 -20.50 26.79
C ILE A 222 -13.17 -20.64 26.43
N LEU A 223 -12.71 -20.06 25.32
CA LEU A 223 -11.31 -20.03 24.95
C LEU A 223 -10.44 -19.29 25.97
N ALA A 224 -10.90 -18.13 26.46
CA ALA A 224 -10.20 -17.39 27.50
C ALA A 224 -10.10 -18.19 28.82
N ILE A 225 -11.18 -18.84 29.23
CA ILE A 225 -11.18 -19.74 30.40
C ILE A 225 -10.25 -20.93 30.17
N ALA A 226 -10.27 -21.54 29.00
CA ALA A 226 -9.36 -22.67 28.67
C ALA A 226 -7.89 -22.26 28.73
N VAL A 227 -7.54 -21.07 28.22
CA VAL A 227 -6.17 -20.51 28.29
C VAL A 227 -5.76 -20.24 29.74
N ILE A 228 -6.67 -19.68 30.57
CA ILE A 228 -6.41 -19.43 31.99
C ILE A 228 -6.18 -20.77 32.73
N ILE A 229 -6.99 -21.77 32.43
CA ILE A 229 -6.83 -23.12 33.02
C ILE A 229 -5.49 -23.72 32.62
N LEU A 230 -5.07 -23.62 31.35
CA LEU A 230 -3.76 -24.08 30.88
C LEU A 230 -2.60 -23.38 31.59
N ILE A 231 -2.70 -22.05 31.80
CA ILE A 231 -1.70 -21.30 32.54
C ILE A 231 -1.62 -21.78 34.01
N ILE A 232 -2.77 -22.01 34.66
CA ILE A 232 -2.82 -22.50 36.04
C ILE A 232 -2.24 -23.90 36.13
N LEU A 233 -2.55 -24.78 35.19
CA LEU A 233 -1.98 -26.14 35.11
C LEU A 233 -0.46 -26.13 34.90
N ASP A 234 0.06 -25.23 34.05
CA ASP A 234 1.51 -25.05 33.88
C ASP A 234 2.19 -24.56 35.15
N PHE A 235 1.54 -23.70 35.93
CA PHE A 235 2.06 -23.29 37.24
C PHE A 235 2.07 -24.40 38.26
N ILE A 236 1.02 -25.26 38.30
CA ILE A 236 0.90 -26.34 39.26
C ILE A 236 1.84 -27.51 38.91
N PHE A 237 1.81 -27.96 37.65
CA PHE A 237 2.54 -29.18 37.23
C PHE A 237 3.95 -28.91 36.71
N ASN A 238 4.20 -27.76 36.15
CA ASN A 238 5.45 -27.45 35.44
C ASN A 238 6.20 -26.24 36.01
N ARG A 239 5.79 -25.73 37.19
CA ARG A 239 6.36 -24.53 37.85
C ARG A 239 6.45 -23.31 36.95
N GLY A 240 5.52 -23.17 36.01
CA GLY A 240 5.43 -22.03 35.10
C GLY A 240 6.54 -21.96 34.04
N ARG A 241 7.17 -23.07 33.68
CA ARG A 241 8.27 -23.13 32.71
C ARG A 241 7.82 -22.77 31.30
N ILE A 242 6.65 -23.28 30.87
CA ILE A 242 6.10 -23.03 29.54
C ILE A 242 5.62 -21.57 29.45
N THR A 243 4.89 -21.11 30.46
CA THR A 243 4.42 -19.72 30.53
C THR A 243 5.59 -18.72 30.49
N ARG A 244 6.67 -18.97 31.24
CA ARG A 244 7.89 -18.11 31.21
C ARG A 244 8.62 -18.17 29.88
N PHE A 245 8.62 -19.31 29.20
CA PHE A 245 9.20 -19.41 27.85
C PHE A 245 8.39 -18.62 26.83
N ILE A 246 7.06 -18.76 26.83
CA ILE A 246 6.17 -18.00 25.94
C ILE A 246 6.31 -16.50 26.19
N MET A 247 6.32 -16.06 27.45
CA MET A 247 6.54 -14.65 27.81
C MET A 247 7.90 -14.11 27.32
N LYS A 248 8.96 -14.92 27.41
CA LYS A 248 10.26 -14.56 26.84
C LYS A 248 10.20 -14.39 25.34
N VAL A 249 9.57 -15.32 24.62
CA VAL A 249 9.44 -15.24 23.14
C VAL A 249 8.60 -14.03 22.74
N LEU A 250 7.49 -13.76 23.42
CA LEU A 250 6.66 -12.57 23.18
C LEU A 250 7.41 -11.29 23.51
N PHE A 251 8.15 -11.24 24.60
CA PHE A 251 8.98 -10.10 24.96
C PHE A 251 10.08 -9.84 23.91
N TRP A 252 10.78 -10.90 23.49
CA TRP A 252 11.79 -10.80 22.44
C TRP A 252 11.19 -10.39 21.08
N SER A 253 10.02 -10.92 20.70
CA SER A 253 9.31 -10.48 19.48
C SER A 253 8.84 -9.03 19.58
N ALA A 254 8.43 -8.55 20.75
CA ALA A 254 8.05 -7.17 20.96
C ALA A 254 9.25 -6.20 20.97
N VAL A 255 10.41 -6.66 21.49
CA VAL A 255 11.63 -5.84 21.55
C VAL A 255 12.42 -5.87 20.25
N PHE A 256 12.49 -7.01 19.57
CA PHE A 256 13.24 -7.17 18.31
C PHE A 256 12.37 -7.20 17.06
N GLY A 257 11.04 -7.41 17.17
CA GLY A 257 10.09 -7.30 16.06
C GLY A 257 9.75 -5.85 15.67
N ARG A 258 10.33 -4.85 16.34
CA ARG A 258 10.13 -3.44 16.06
C ARG A 258 11.20 -2.86 15.13
N GLY A 259 11.69 -3.69 14.22
CA GLY A 259 12.58 -3.30 13.13
C GLY A 259 11.79 -3.16 11.84
N GLY A 260 11.41 -1.92 11.48
CA GLY A 260 10.88 -1.67 10.15
C GLY A 260 9.72 -0.69 10.04
N ARG A 261 9.62 0.30 10.91
CA ARG A 261 8.87 1.51 10.58
C ARG A 261 9.86 2.60 10.19
N GLY A 262 10.33 2.50 8.95
CA GLY A 262 11.07 3.56 8.31
C GLY A 262 10.19 4.79 8.20
N ASN A 263 10.48 5.78 9.05
CA ASN A 263 9.93 7.12 8.98
C ASN A 263 10.61 7.83 7.79
N GLY A 264 10.16 7.51 6.58
CA GLY A 264 10.53 8.19 5.35
C GLY A 264 9.85 9.55 5.29
N ARG A 265 10.49 10.54 5.93
CA ARG A 265 10.16 11.95 5.79
C ARG A 265 10.73 12.42 4.46
N GLY A 266 10.01 12.06 3.37
CA GLY A 266 10.25 12.58 2.02
C GLY A 266 9.25 13.69 1.75
N GLY A 267 9.61 14.93 2.06
CA GLY A 267 8.90 16.09 1.57
C GLY A 267 9.20 16.27 0.10
N PHE A 268 8.21 16.02 -0.75
CA PHE A 268 8.20 16.53 -2.12
C PHE A 268 7.15 17.64 -2.16
N GLY A 269 7.61 18.88 -2.19
CA GLY A 269 6.82 20.01 -2.59
C GLY A 269 6.49 19.91 -4.07
N GLY A 270 5.27 19.50 -4.40
CA GLY A 270 4.68 19.57 -5.73
C GLY A 270 3.90 20.85 -5.88
N GLY A 271 4.31 21.69 -6.81
CA GLY A 271 3.69 22.96 -7.15
C GLY A 271 2.29 22.76 -7.70
N SER A 272 1.34 23.49 -7.15
CA SER A 272 -0.01 23.68 -7.64
C SER A 272 0.03 24.38 -9.00
N SER A 273 -0.46 23.72 -10.04
CA SER A 273 -0.88 24.41 -11.28
C SER A 273 -2.38 24.18 -11.49
N GLY A 274 -3.11 25.28 -11.51
CA GLY A 274 -4.54 25.40 -11.46
C GLY A 274 -5.32 24.76 -12.61
N GLY A 275 -6.58 24.46 -12.29
CA GLY A 275 -7.64 24.04 -13.17
C GLY A 275 -8.50 22.96 -12.51
N GLY A 276 -9.60 23.33 -11.82
CA GLY A 276 -10.58 22.39 -11.27
C GLY A 276 -10.05 21.47 -10.16
N GLY A 277 -8.99 21.89 -9.48
CA GLY A 277 -8.16 21.06 -8.60
C GLY A 277 -8.86 20.61 -7.33
N PHE A 278 -8.45 19.46 -6.84
CA PHE A 278 -8.74 18.97 -5.49
C PHE A 278 -8.01 19.83 -4.44
N GLY A 279 -8.45 19.73 -3.19
CA GLY A 279 -8.05 20.67 -2.12
C GLY A 279 -6.75 20.32 -1.38
N GLY A 280 -5.95 19.35 -1.84
CA GLY A 280 -4.67 18.98 -1.25
C GLY A 280 -4.74 18.02 -0.08
N GLY A 281 -5.80 17.19 0.00
CA GLY A 281 -5.96 16.14 1.01
C GLY A 281 -4.97 15.00 0.87
N SER A 282 -4.89 14.16 1.89
CA SER A 282 -3.96 13.05 1.99
C SER A 282 -4.64 11.80 2.55
N SER A 283 -4.21 10.62 2.11
CA SER A 283 -4.58 9.32 2.66
C SER A 283 -3.35 8.63 3.24
N SER A 284 -3.55 7.83 4.30
CA SER A 284 -2.54 6.94 4.90
C SER A 284 -2.67 5.50 4.41
N GLY A 285 -3.52 5.25 3.43
CA GLY A 285 -3.77 3.91 2.87
C GLY A 285 -5.01 3.23 3.45
N GLY A 286 -5.88 3.98 4.13
CA GLY A 286 -7.20 3.49 4.55
C GLY A 286 -8.10 3.17 3.35
N GLY A 287 -9.05 2.23 3.55
CA GLY A 287 -9.98 1.80 2.53
C GLY A 287 -9.87 0.31 2.18
N SER A 288 -10.48 -0.12 1.09
CA SER A 288 -10.57 -1.53 0.72
C SER A 288 -10.31 -1.77 -0.77
N SER A 289 -9.81 -2.96 -1.09
CA SER A 289 -9.61 -3.39 -2.48
C SER A 289 -10.21 -4.76 -2.75
N GLY A 290 -10.46 -5.08 -4.00
CA GLY A 290 -10.99 -6.36 -4.43
C GLY A 290 -10.94 -6.56 -5.95
N ARG A 291 -11.56 -7.66 -6.39
CA ARG A 291 -11.63 -8.06 -7.80
C ARG A 291 -13.07 -8.44 -8.17
N TRP A 292 -13.33 -8.48 -9.51
CA TRP A 292 -14.61 -8.95 -10.05
C TRP A 292 -14.46 -9.94 -11.19
#